data_6e52041db4698ae70d63aabc5348ee90
#
_entry.id   6e52041db4698ae70d63aabc5348ee90
#
_cell.length_a   1.000
_cell.length_b   1.000
_cell.length_c   1.000
_cell.angle_alpha   90.00
_cell.angle_beta   90.00
_cell.angle_gamma   90.00
#
_symmetry.space_group_name_H-M   'P 1'
#
loop_
_entity.id
_entity.type
_entity.pdbx_description
1 polymer ?
#
loop_
_entity_poly.entity_id
_entity_poly.type
_entity_poly.pdbx_seq_one_letter_code
_entity_poly.pdbx_strand_id
1 'polypeptide(L)'
;MPTQTTPFQGTKFYLGTGLTEGKTVTAVTVKPNATITSAGHGAKVGDFIKLTGLGALDGYYPVKAVTNDLITLADEVDWTSQDAPASYAAAKVATVKWSSNFCAIKQIEGDGDTLGEEDITTMCSEGTETEAGEIEYGSIKLTFFYAPGTAMQADLRKKFHAKETFPWMMILKNSQGSLYGTGFIQTSPNFSGEVKGKFESGVTIKKTKRDYHLPA
;
A
#
# COMPACT_ATOMS: atom_id res chain seq x y z
N MET A 1 -19.74 -26.12 1.71
CA MET A 1 -19.26 -24.85 2.29
C MET A 1 -19.66 -23.74 1.33
N PRO A 2 -20.29 -22.65 1.75
CA PRO A 2 -20.52 -21.54 0.83
C PRO A 2 -19.15 -21.04 0.36
N THR A 3 -18.97 -20.90 -0.93
CA THR A 3 -17.80 -20.29 -1.53
C THR A 3 -17.69 -18.85 -1.01
N GLN A 4 -16.66 -18.55 -0.22
CA GLN A 4 -16.40 -17.19 0.25
C GLN A 4 -15.90 -16.38 -0.96
N THR A 5 -16.82 -15.74 -1.65
CA THR A 5 -16.50 -14.81 -2.73
C THR A 5 -16.59 -13.39 -2.21
N THR A 6 -15.63 -12.56 -2.62
CA THR A 6 -15.63 -11.12 -2.31
C THR A 6 -16.30 -10.39 -3.48
N PRO A 7 -17.50 -9.82 -3.29
CA PRO A 7 -18.14 -9.06 -4.36
C PRO A 7 -17.39 -7.75 -4.59
N PHE A 8 -17.18 -7.40 -5.86
CA PHE A 8 -16.57 -6.12 -6.24
C PHE A 8 -17.47 -4.94 -5.85
N GLN A 9 -18.80 -5.08 -6.04
CA GLN A 9 -19.75 -4.04 -5.68
C GLN A 9 -19.76 -3.76 -4.18
N GLY A 10 -19.46 -2.52 -3.80
CA GLY A 10 -19.35 -2.08 -2.41
C GLY A 10 -17.93 -2.09 -1.85
N THR A 11 -16.95 -2.55 -2.62
CA THR A 11 -15.52 -2.30 -2.35
C THR A 11 -15.25 -0.80 -2.43
N LYS A 12 -14.41 -0.28 -1.51
CA LYS A 12 -14.04 1.12 -1.45
C LYS A 12 -12.56 1.27 -1.76
N PHE A 13 -12.20 2.32 -2.51
CA PHE A 13 -10.83 2.61 -2.87
C PHE A 13 -10.48 4.06 -2.49
N TYR A 14 -9.32 4.22 -1.83
CA TYR A 14 -8.85 5.50 -1.31
C TYR A 14 -7.40 5.75 -1.71
N LEU A 15 -7.07 7.01 -1.93
CA LEU A 15 -5.70 7.48 -2.15
C LEU A 15 -5.25 8.31 -0.95
N GLY A 16 -3.99 8.17 -0.56
CA GLY A 16 -3.40 9.02 0.45
C GLY A 16 -3.25 10.45 -0.07
N THR A 17 -3.69 11.41 0.73
CA THR A 17 -3.66 12.85 0.41
C THR A 17 -2.62 13.60 1.23
N GLY A 18 -2.04 12.97 2.22
CA GLY A 18 -1.03 13.56 3.11
C GLY A 18 -0.90 12.76 4.40
N LEU A 19 -0.22 13.35 5.36
CA LEU A 19 0.02 12.76 6.67
C LEU A 19 -0.52 13.67 7.77
N THR A 20 -0.80 13.08 8.93
CA THR A 20 -1.01 13.86 10.17
C THR A 20 0.32 14.44 10.65
N GLU A 21 0.27 15.26 11.68
CA GLU A 21 1.50 15.68 12.39
C GLU A 21 2.22 14.45 12.96
N GLY A 22 3.54 14.35 12.68
CA GLY A 22 4.36 13.25 13.17
C GLY A 22 4.57 13.31 14.68
N LYS A 23 4.32 12.21 15.38
CA LYS A 23 4.58 12.04 16.81
C LYS A 23 5.89 11.27 17.03
N THR A 24 6.60 11.59 18.09
CA THR A 24 7.89 10.97 18.39
C THR A 24 7.72 9.50 18.76
N VAL A 25 8.51 8.66 18.13
CA VAL A 25 8.64 7.24 18.48
C VAL A 25 9.71 7.12 19.56
N THR A 26 9.42 6.39 20.64
CA THR A 26 10.35 6.20 21.77
C THR A 26 10.94 4.79 21.81
N ALA A 27 10.26 3.81 21.24
CA ALA A 27 10.76 2.44 21.14
C ALA A 27 10.09 1.70 19.98
N VAL A 28 10.79 0.71 19.42
CA VAL A 28 10.24 -0.28 18.49
C VAL A 28 10.66 -1.69 18.91
N THR A 29 9.84 -2.68 18.58
CA THR A 29 10.17 -4.10 18.77
C THR A 29 10.31 -4.75 17.42
N VAL A 30 11.50 -5.28 17.13
CA VAL A 30 11.87 -5.93 15.86
C VAL A 30 11.60 -7.45 15.87
N LYS A 31 10.49 -7.88 16.46
CA LYS A 31 10.06 -9.28 16.53
C LYS A 31 8.83 -9.52 15.66
N PRO A 32 8.43 -10.78 15.41
CA PRO A 32 7.09 -11.05 14.89
C PRO A 32 6.05 -10.29 15.74
N ASN A 33 5.05 -9.70 15.13
CA ASN A 33 4.15 -8.71 15.73
C ASN A 33 4.88 -7.42 16.14
N ALA A 34 5.56 -6.81 15.19
CA ALA A 34 6.27 -5.55 15.37
C ALA A 34 5.42 -4.50 16.08
N THR A 35 5.98 -3.85 17.09
CA THR A 35 5.28 -2.82 17.86
C THR A 35 6.06 -1.52 17.90
N ILE A 36 5.34 -0.42 18.06
CA ILE A 36 5.87 0.95 18.12
C ILE A 36 5.32 1.62 19.35
N THR A 37 6.17 2.23 20.17
CA THR A 37 5.76 3.05 21.29
C THR A 37 5.86 4.52 20.93
N SER A 38 4.74 5.24 21.05
CA SER A 38 4.66 6.68 20.75
C SER A 38 3.52 7.32 21.52
N ALA A 39 3.83 8.24 22.43
CA ALA A 39 2.82 8.92 23.21
C ALA A 39 1.94 9.84 22.35
N GLY A 40 0.62 9.74 22.54
CA GLY A 40 -0.35 10.60 21.86
C GLY A 40 -0.35 10.44 20.34
N HIS A 41 -0.02 9.27 19.81
CA HIS A 41 0.09 9.01 18.36
C HIS A 41 -1.24 9.17 17.59
N GLY A 42 -2.39 9.03 18.23
CA GLY A 42 -3.72 9.20 17.63
C GLY A 42 -4.10 8.17 16.57
N ALA A 43 -3.26 7.17 16.31
CA ALA A 43 -3.55 6.08 15.38
C ALA A 43 -4.65 5.16 15.93
N LYS A 44 -5.42 4.56 15.03
CA LYS A 44 -6.51 3.63 15.33
C LYS A 44 -6.28 2.32 14.61
N VAL A 45 -6.98 1.27 15.05
CA VAL A 45 -7.02 -0.01 14.33
C VAL A 45 -7.53 0.22 12.90
N GLY A 46 -6.84 -0.34 11.92
CA GLY A 46 -7.14 -0.14 10.51
C GLY A 46 -6.52 1.11 9.88
N ASP A 47 -5.79 1.92 10.64
CA ASP A 47 -5.02 3.02 10.06
C ASP A 47 -3.78 2.51 9.34
N PHE A 48 -3.32 3.30 8.37
CA PHE A 48 -2.02 3.11 7.72
C PHE A 48 -1.09 4.22 8.17
N ILE A 49 0.01 3.86 8.80
CA ILE A 49 0.96 4.80 9.38
C ILE A 49 2.25 4.86 8.56
N LYS A 50 2.90 6.01 8.58
CA LYS A 50 4.24 6.21 8.04
C LYS A 50 5.23 6.36 9.18
N LEU A 51 6.29 5.56 9.14
CA LEU A 51 7.47 5.69 10.00
C LEU A 51 8.58 6.40 9.26
N THR A 52 9.30 7.25 9.96
CA THR A 52 10.47 7.97 9.47
C THR A 52 11.52 8.12 10.55
N GLY A 53 12.80 8.14 10.17
CA GLY A 53 13.91 8.31 11.08
C GLY A 53 14.32 7.04 11.85
N LEU A 54 13.91 5.89 11.35
CA LEU A 54 14.24 4.57 11.89
C LEU A 54 15.15 3.76 10.95
N GLY A 55 15.66 4.38 9.87
CA GLY A 55 16.55 3.74 8.92
C GLY A 55 15.85 2.66 8.10
N ALA A 56 16.30 1.41 8.21
CA ALA A 56 15.72 0.29 7.45
C ALA A 56 14.23 0.03 7.76
N LEU A 57 13.75 0.48 8.93
CA LEU A 57 12.34 0.34 9.33
C LEU A 57 11.46 1.50 8.82
N ASP A 58 12.01 2.45 8.07
CA ASP A 58 11.22 3.54 7.47
C ASP A 58 10.26 2.98 6.41
N GLY A 59 9.00 3.34 6.53
CA GLY A 59 8.00 2.80 5.60
C GLY A 59 6.58 3.08 6.01
N TYR A 60 5.66 2.46 5.29
CA TYR A 60 4.23 2.49 5.56
C TYR A 60 3.77 1.13 6.07
N TYR A 61 2.98 1.12 7.14
CA TYR A 61 2.54 -0.11 7.80
C TYR A 61 1.09 -0.02 8.28
N PRO A 62 0.29 -1.09 8.13
CA PRO A 62 -1.07 -1.13 8.66
C PRO A 62 -1.07 -1.42 10.16
N VAL A 63 -1.99 -0.78 10.87
CA VAL A 63 -2.19 -0.91 12.31
C VAL A 63 -3.19 -2.02 12.62
N LYS A 64 -2.75 -3.08 13.28
CA LYS A 64 -3.58 -4.19 13.72
C LYS A 64 -4.27 -3.94 15.06
N ALA A 65 -3.54 -3.38 16.01
CA ALA A 65 -4.06 -3.10 17.34
C ALA A 65 -3.42 -1.85 17.93
N VAL A 66 -4.14 -1.21 18.85
CA VAL A 66 -3.67 -0.03 19.59
C VAL A 66 -4.02 -0.19 21.05
N THR A 67 -3.05 0.07 21.94
CA THR A 67 -3.25 0.08 23.39
C THR A 67 -2.46 1.25 23.99
N ASN A 68 -3.16 2.29 24.47
CA ASN A 68 -2.54 3.52 24.97
C ASN A 68 -1.51 4.08 23.98
N ASP A 69 -0.21 4.06 24.35
CA ASP A 69 0.89 4.57 23.54
C ASP A 69 1.54 3.50 22.65
N LEU A 70 1.00 2.28 22.62
CA LEU A 70 1.54 1.15 21.86
C LEU A 70 0.71 0.87 20.61
N ILE A 71 1.37 0.87 19.46
CA ILE A 71 0.81 0.49 18.17
C ILE A 71 1.36 -0.88 17.81
N THR A 72 0.49 -1.85 17.51
CA THR A 72 0.87 -3.16 16.97
C THR A 72 0.60 -3.16 15.47
N LEU A 73 1.60 -3.54 14.68
CA LEU A 73 1.50 -3.62 13.23
C LEU A 73 0.81 -4.93 12.79
N ALA A 74 0.41 -4.99 11.51
CA ALA A 74 -0.14 -6.20 10.93
C ALA A 74 0.84 -7.37 10.99
N ASP A 75 0.31 -8.60 11.08
CA ASP A 75 1.12 -9.83 11.22
C ASP A 75 2.08 -10.07 10.06
N GLU A 76 1.76 -9.53 8.88
CA GLU A 76 2.63 -9.61 7.70
C GLU A 76 3.87 -8.72 7.80
N VAL A 77 3.93 -7.80 8.79
CA VAL A 77 5.10 -6.94 9.01
C VAL A 77 6.13 -7.73 9.82
N ASP A 78 7.16 -8.20 9.12
CA ASP A 78 8.26 -8.93 9.74
C ASP A 78 9.54 -8.08 9.72
N TRP A 79 10.01 -7.76 10.92
CA TRP A 79 11.27 -7.04 11.15
C TRP A 79 12.34 -7.91 11.82
N THR A 80 12.15 -9.24 11.88
CA THR A 80 13.07 -10.15 12.58
C THR A 80 14.48 -10.17 12.00
N SER A 81 14.61 -9.88 10.71
CA SER A 81 15.90 -9.75 10.02
C SER A 81 16.53 -8.35 10.11
N GLN A 82 15.84 -7.39 10.76
CA GLN A 82 16.29 -6.01 10.88
C GLN A 82 16.87 -5.75 12.26
N ASP A 83 17.88 -4.91 12.32
CA ASP A 83 18.42 -4.42 13.59
C ASP A 83 17.52 -3.32 14.19
N ALA A 84 17.43 -3.32 15.51
CA ALA A 84 16.77 -2.23 16.21
C ALA A 84 17.55 -0.93 15.98
N PRO A 85 16.87 0.23 15.75
CA PRO A 85 17.54 1.50 15.55
C PRO A 85 18.43 1.87 16.75
N ALA A 86 19.63 2.35 16.47
CA ALA A 86 20.55 2.81 17.52
C ALA A 86 20.06 4.08 18.24
N SER A 87 19.14 4.85 17.64
CA SER A 87 18.59 6.09 18.20
C SER A 87 17.18 6.33 17.70
N TYR A 88 16.34 6.90 18.55
CA TYR A 88 14.96 7.32 18.23
C TYR A 88 14.80 8.85 18.14
N ALA A 89 15.89 9.62 18.23
CA ALA A 89 15.84 11.09 18.29
C ALA A 89 15.11 11.75 17.11
N ALA A 90 15.25 11.17 15.91
CA ALA A 90 14.58 11.65 14.69
C ALA A 90 13.33 10.83 14.33
N ALA A 91 13.02 9.79 15.11
CA ALA A 91 11.97 8.83 14.81
C ALA A 91 10.59 9.43 15.00
N LYS A 92 9.75 9.34 13.95
CA LYS A 92 8.36 9.83 13.98
C LYS A 92 7.41 8.82 13.37
N VAL A 93 6.19 8.80 13.90
CA VAL A 93 5.04 8.10 13.35
C VAL A 93 3.97 9.12 12.97
N ALA A 94 3.40 8.98 11.78
CA ALA A 94 2.29 9.80 11.30
C ALA A 94 1.24 8.91 10.64
N THR A 95 -0.04 9.25 10.80
CA THR A 95 -1.14 8.52 10.16
C THR A 95 -1.44 9.11 8.78
N VAL A 96 -1.74 8.25 7.81
CA VAL A 96 -2.13 8.65 6.46
C VAL A 96 -3.50 9.30 6.48
N LYS A 97 -3.64 10.45 5.82
CA LYS A 97 -4.93 11.09 5.51
C LYS A 97 -5.43 10.56 4.18
N TRP A 98 -6.68 10.12 4.14
CA TRP A 98 -7.29 9.53 2.97
C TRP A 98 -8.16 10.50 2.20
N SER A 99 -8.26 10.30 0.90
CA SER A 99 -9.25 10.95 0.04
C SER A 99 -10.68 10.51 0.40
N SER A 100 -11.69 11.09 -0.25
CA SER A 100 -13.02 10.47 -0.33
C SER A 100 -12.93 9.14 -1.10
N ASN A 101 -13.93 8.25 -0.90
CA ASN A 101 -14.02 7.01 -1.66
C ASN A 101 -14.14 7.30 -3.17
N PHE A 102 -13.36 6.58 -3.99
CA PHE A 102 -13.38 6.74 -5.45
C PHE A 102 -14.55 5.96 -6.07
N CYS A 103 -15.77 6.47 -5.92
CA CYS A 103 -17.00 5.81 -6.36
C CYS A 103 -17.15 5.67 -7.88
N ALA A 104 -16.37 6.38 -8.69
CA ALA A 104 -16.45 6.33 -10.15
C ALA A 104 -15.78 5.09 -10.76
N ILE A 105 -15.10 4.27 -9.97
CA ILE A 105 -14.40 3.07 -10.43
C ILE A 105 -15.41 2.05 -10.95
N LYS A 106 -15.16 1.56 -12.15
CA LYS A 106 -15.88 0.47 -12.81
C LYS A 106 -15.19 -0.87 -12.63
N GLN A 107 -13.87 -0.87 -12.65
CA GLN A 107 -13.04 -2.07 -12.62
C GLN A 107 -11.71 -1.79 -11.93
N ILE A 108 -11.26 -2.76 -11.17
CA ILE A 108 -9.91 -2.81 -10.58
C ILE A 108 -9.29 -4.13 -11.03
N GLU A 109 -8.13 -4.06 -11.66
CA GLU A 109 -7.31 -5.21 -12.03
C GLU A 109 -6.01 -5.10 -11.24
N GLY A 110 -5.56 -6.18 -10.62
CA GLY A 110 -4.30 -6.25 -9.91
C GLY A 110 -3.39 -7.30 -10.53
N ASP A 111 -2.19 -6.90 -10.91
CA ASP A 111 -1.14 -7.85 -11.27
C ASP A 111 -0.43 -8.28 -10.00
N GLY A 112 -0.16 -9.58 -9.88
CA GLY A 112 0.64 -10.13 -8.79
C GLY A 112 2.10 -9.66 -8.84
N ASP A 113 2.78 -9.80 -7.71
CA ASP A 113 4.23 -9.64 -7.68
C ASP A 113 4.87 -10.88 -8.31
N THR A 114 5.96 -10.71 -9.02
CA THR A 114 6.70 -11.79 -9.68
C THR A 114 8.07 -11.92 -9.07
N LEU A 115 8.55 -13.16 -8.95
CA LEU A 115 9.89 -13.46 -8.51
C LEU A 115 10.75 -13.70 -9.74
N GLY A 116 11.86 -12.98 -9.85
CA GLY A 116 12.86 -13.21 -10.89
C GLY A 116 13.57 -14.55 -10.66
N GLU A 117 14.17 -15.07 -11.70
CA GLU A 117 15.04 -16.26 -11.64
C GLU A 117 16.46 -15.85 -12.05
N GLU A 118 17.44 -16.24 -11.27
CA GLU A 118 18.86 -16.05 -11.60
C GLU A 118 19.50 -17.41 -11.95
N ASP A 119 20.18 -17.46 -13.11
CA ASP A 119 20.92 -18.64 -13.54
C ASP A 119 22.26 -18.72 -12.78
N ILE A 120 22.40 -19.74 -11.95
CA ILE A 120 23.61 -20.04 -11.18
C ILE A 120 24.37 -21.24 -11.72
N THR A 121 24.05 -21.68 -12.93
CA THR A 121 24.70 -22.83 -13.59
C THR A 121 26.20 -22.62 -13.72
N THR A 122 26.97 -23.58 -13.25
CA THR A 122 28.44 -23.59 -13.35
C THR A 122 28.93 -24.72 -14.26
N MET A 123 30.21 -24.72 -14.57
CA MET A 123 30.81 -25.83 -15.34
C MET A 123 30.75 -27.19 -14.64
N CYS A 124 30.47 -27.21 -13.34
CA CYS A 124 30.36 -28.43 -12.53
C CYS A 124 28.89 -28.85 -12.32
N SER A 125 27.94 -28.08 -12.80
CA SER A 125 26.52 -28.39 -12.69
C SER A 125 26.13 -29.52 -13.64
N GLU A 126 25.34 -30.48 -13.19
CA GLU A 126 24.85 -31.59 -14.03
C GLU A 126 23.64 -31.18 -14.92
N GLY A 127 23.13 -29.97 -14.74
CA GLY A 127 22.01 -29.39 -15.48
C GLY A 127 21.90 -27.88 -15.24
N THR A 128 20.82 -27.26 -15.73
CA THR A 128 20.54 -25.85 -15.45
C THR A 128 20.11 -25.70 -13.97
N GLU A 129 20.82 -24.87 -13.23
CA GLU A 129 20.52 -24.53 -11.85
C GLU A 129 20.05 -23.08 -11.78
N THR A 130 18.91 -22.84 -11.10
CA THR A 130 18.35 -21.50 -10.93
C THR A 130 18.11 -21.20 -9.47
N GLU A 131 18.30 -19.94 -9.08
CA GLU A 131 17.99 -19.41 -7.75
C GLU A 131 16.94 -18.32 -7.86
N ALA A 132 16.24 -18.06 -6.75
CA ALA A 132 15.25 -16.98 -6.66
C ALA A 132 15.95 -15.63 -6.72
N GLY A 133 15.62 -14.83 -7.71
CA GLY A 133 16.14 -13.48 -7.90
C GLY A 133 15.31 -12.41 -7.19
N GLU A 134 15.33 -11.20 -7.74
CA GLU A 134 14.61 -10.05 -7.16
C GLU A 134 13.09 -10.14 -7.34
N ILE A 135 12.35 -9.58 -6.38
CA ILE A 135 10.89 -9.43 -6.48
C ILE A 135 10.57 -8.19 -7.31
N GLU A 136 9.86 -8.40 -8.41
CA GLU A 136 9.24 -7.33 -9.17
C GLU A 136 7.80 -7.12 -8.70
N TYR A 137 7.53 -5.93 -8.11
CA TYR A 137 6.19 -5.58 -7.65
C TYR A 137 5.25 -5.32 -8.82
N GLY A 138 4.06 -5.88 -8.73
CA GLY A 138 3.02 -5.75 -9.73
C GLY A 138 2.42 -4.35 -9.85
N SER A 139 1.24 -4.27 -10.43
CA SER A 139 0.52 -3.01 -10.64
C SER A 139 -0.97 -3.14 -10.30
N ILE A 140 -1.63 -2.02 -10.11
CA ILE A 140 -3.08 -1.92 -9.98
C ILE A 140 -3.58 -1.01 -11.10
N LYS A 141 -4.45 -1.55 -11.95
CA LYS A 141 -5.11 -0.82 -13.01
C LYS A 141 -6.52 -0.47 -12.60
N LEU A 142 -6.85 0.81 -12.64
CA LEU A 142 -8.16 1.34 -12.34
C LEU A 142 -8.83 1.83 -13.61
N THR A 143 -10.04 1.36 -13.89
CA THR A 143 -10.91 1.89 -14.94
C THR A 143 -12.10 2.60 -14.31
N PHE A 144 -12.39 3.82 -14.71
CA PHE A 144 -13.41 4.66 -14.10
C PHE A 144 -14.08 5.59 -15.11
N PHE A 145 -15.24 6.15 -14.75
CA PHE A 145 -15.89 7.18 -15.56
C PHE A 145 -15.10 8.49 -15.52
N TYR A 146 -14.83 9.03 -16.71
CA TYR A 146 -14.05 10.27 -16.86
C TYR A 146 -14.87 11.49 -16.41
N ALA A 147 -14.42 12.13 -15.36
CA ALA A 147 -14.98 13.35 -14.79
C ALA A 147 -13.84 14.24 -14.26
N PRO A 148 -13.09 14.93 -15.16
CA PRO A 148 -11.83 15.61 -14.84
C PRO A 148 -11.96 16.76 -13.85
N GLY A 149 -13.17 17.28 -13.64
CA GLY A 149 -13.46 18.31 -12.64
C GLY A 149 -13.59 17.77 -11.21
N THR A 150 -13.58 16.44 -10.99
CA THR A 150 -13.63 15.89 -9.64
C THR A 150 -12.28 16.00 -8.96
N ALA A 151 -12.30 16.28 -7.65
CA ALA A 151 -11.07 16.42 -6.84
C ALA A 151 -10.17 15.18 -6.95
N MET A 152 -10.76 13.97 -6.98
CA MET A 152 -10.04 12.71 -7.10
C MET A 152 -9.25 12.60 -8.41
N GLN A 153 -9.89 12.87 -9.56
CA GLN A 153 -9.23 12.76 -10.86
C GLN A 153 -8.22 13.89 -11.09
N ALA A 154 -8.47 15.06 -10.52
CA ALA A 154 -7.50 16.15 -10.49
C ALA A 154 -6.25 15.77 -9.66
N ASP A 155 -6.44 15.11 -8.49
CA ASP A 155 -5.35 14.64 -7.64
C ASP A 155 -4.52 13.56 -8.34
N LEU A 156 -5.15 12.59 -9.03
CA LEU A 156 -4.43 11.59 -9.84
C LEU A 156 -3.51 12.25 -10.87
N ARG A 157 -3.98 13.25 -11.61
CA ARG A 157 -3.15 13.99 -12.58
C ARG A 157 -1.99 14.73 -11.91
N LYS A 158 -2.28 15.39 -10.77
CA LYS A 158 -1.25 16.08 -9.99
C LYS A 158 -0.16 15.12 -9.53
N LYS A 159 -0.53 13.97 -8.96
CA LYS A 159 0.40 12.93 -8.50
C LYS A 159 1.25 12.36 -9.64
N PHE A 160 0.66 12.16 -10.83
CA PHE A 160 1.40 11.73 -12.01
C PHE A 160 2.50 12.75 -12.39
N HIS A 161 2.15 14.03 -12.54
CA HIS A 161 3.12 15.06 -12.90
C HIS A 161 4.17 15.33 -11.82
N ALA A 162 3.80 15.18 -10.56
CA ALA A 162 4.72 15.31 -9.43
C ALA A 162 5.62 14.08 -9.24
N LYS A 163 5.37 12.97 -9.98
CA LYS A 163 6.05 11.67 -9.80
C LYS A 163 5.99 11.21 -8.33
N GLU A 164 4.88 11.48 -7.68
CA GLU A 164 4.69 11.24 -6.26
C GLU A 164 4.42 9.76 -6.00
N THR A 165 5.15 9.18 -5.04
CA THR A 165 4.77 7.89 -4.44
C THR A 165 3.80 8.15 -3.31
N PHE A 166 2.64 7.51 -3.35
CA PHE A 166 1.56 7.70 -2.40
C PHE A 166 1.01 6.36 -1.88
N PRO A 167 0.47 6.34 -0.67
CA PRO A 167 -0.24 5.18 -0.15
C PRO A 167 -1.64 5.08 -0.77
N TRP A 168 -2.11 3.85 -0.96
CA TRP A 168 -3.47 3.53 -1.36
C TRP A 168 -4.07 2.49 -0.42
N MET A 169 -5.40 2.47 -0.34
CA MET A 169 -6.15 1.52 0.48
C MET A 169 -7.38 1.05 -0.27
N MET A 170 -7.64 -0.26 -0.20
CA MET A 170 -8.85 -0.89 -0.72
C MET A 170 -9.54 -1.66 0.40
N ILE A 171 -10.77 -1.26 0.74
CA ILE A 171 -11.59 -1.94 1.75
C ILE A 171 -12.52 -2.91 1.03
N LEU A 172 -12.35 -4.18 1.33
CA LEU A 172 -13.13 -5.27 0.75
C LEU A 172 -14.47 -5.41 1.48
N LYS A 173 -15.49 -5.85 0.75
CA LYS A 173 -16.82 -6.11 1.32
C LYS A 173 -16.83 -7.45 2.07
N ASN A 174 -17.90 -7.68 2.84
CA ASN A 174 -18.16 -8.94 3.57
C ASN A 174 -17.07 -9.30 4.59
N SER A 175 -16.55 -8.31 5.31
CA SER A 175 -15.52 -8.52 6.35
C SER A 175 -14.29 -9.27 5.84
N GLN A 176 -13.94 -9.08 4.56
CA GLN A 176 -12.71 -9.64 3.99
C GLN A 176 -11.47 -8.80 4.32
N GLY A 177 -11.63 -7.73 5.12
CA GLY A 177 -10.53 -6.87 5.53
C GLY A 177 -10.19 -5.77 4.53
N SER A 178 -8.97 -5.28 4.64
CA SER A 178 -8.47 -4.17 3.83
C SER A 178 -7.09 -4.47 3.28
N LEU A 179 -6.86 -4.05 2.04
CA LEU A 179 -5.54 -4.10 1.38
C LEU A 179 -4.92 -2.70 1.43
N TYR A 180 -3.64 -2.65 1.74
CA TYR A 180 -2.85 -1.41 1.82
C TYR A 180 -1.57 -1.56 1.02
N GLY A 181 -1.18 -0.51 0.33
CA GLY A 181 0.08 -0.50 -0.37
C GLY A 181 0.55 0.91 -0.69
N THR A 182 1.69 0.98 -1.34
CA THR A 182 2.29 2.20 -1.86
C THR A 182 2.59 2.05 -3.33
N GLY A 183 2.47 3.13 -4.08
CA GLY A 183 2.74 3.12 -5.50
C GLY A 183 2.83 4.52 -6.09
N PHE A 184 3.15 4.59 -7.36
CA PHE A 184 3.11 5.82 -8.14
C PHE A 184 2.29 5.58 -9.42
N ILE A 185 1.76 6.65 -9.99
CA ILE A 185 1.00 6.54 -11.23
C ILE A 185 1.98 6.36 -12.38
N GLN A 186 1.92 5.19 -13.01
CA GLN A 186 2.75 4.84 -14.17
C GLN A 186 2.15 5.37 -15.47
N THR A 187 0.83 5.27 -15.62
CA THR A 187 0.11 5.71 -16.81
C THR A 187 -0.79 6.87 -16.46
N SER A 188 -0.62 8.02 -17.14
CA SER A 188 -1.51 9.19 -17.00
C SER A 188 -2.96 8.84 -17.28
N PRO A 189 -3.94 9.47 -16.60
CA PRO A 189 -5.33 9.34 -16.98
C PRO A 189 -5.55 9.69 -18.45
N ASN A 190 -5.95 8.70 -19.23
CA ASN A 190 -6.38 8.85 -20.61
C ASN A 190 -7.91 9.08 -20.66
N PHE A 191 -8.47 9.19 -21.85
CA PHE A 191 -9.92 9.18 -22.01
C PHE A 191 -10.29 8.46 -23.31
N SER A 192 -11.41 7.76 -23.25
CA SER A 192 -12.06 7.16 -24.44
C SER A 192 -13.57 7.32 -24.30
N GLY A 193 -14.27 7.37 -25.39
CA GLY A 193 -15.74 7.50 -25.38
C GLY A 193 -16.34 7.14 -26.73
N GLU A 194 -17.60 6.72 -26.69
CA GLU A 194 -18.42 6.40 -27.86
C GLU A 194 -19.61 7.35 -27.96
N VAL A 195 -20.17 7.51 -29.16
CA VAL A 195 -21.24 8.49 -29.47
C VAL A 195 -22.47 8.38 -28.55
N LYS A 196 -22.81 7.20 -28.08
CA LYS A 196 -23.94 6.96 -27.14
C LYS A 196 -23.48 6.53 -25.75
N GLY A 197 -22.18 6.56 -25.49
CA GLY A 197 -21.57 6.11 -24.22
C GLY A 197 -21.20 7.27 -23.30
N LYS A 198 -20.62 6.91 -22.15
CA LYS A 198 -19.96 7.85 -21.26
C LYS A 198 -18.45 7.79 -21.51
N PHE A 199 -17.77 8.91 -21.30
CA PHE A 199 -16.33 8.90 -21.31
C PHE A 199 -15.80 8.04 -20.16
N GLU A 200 -14.83 7.20 -20.48
CA GLU A 200 -14.09 6.35 -19.56
C GLU A 200 -12.62 6.76 -19.52
N SER A 201 -11.99 6.47 -18.43
CA SER A 201 -10.58 6.74 -18.18
C SER A 201 -9.96 5.59 -17.41
N GLY A 202 -8.65 5.52 -17.44
CA GLY A 202 -7.91 4.54 -16.67
C GLY A 202 -6.57 5.09 -16.22
N VAL A 203 -6.07 4.53 -15.11
CA VAL A 203 -4.73 4.77 -14.60
C VAL A 203 -4.12 3.45 -14.16
N THR A 204 -2.80 3.34 -14.30
CA THR A 204 -2.04 2.23 -13.73
C THR A 204 -1.19 2.76 -12.59
N ILE A 205 -1.33 2.15 -11.43
CA ILE A 205 -0.51 2.41 -10.24
C ILE A 205 0.51 1.29 -10.14
N LYS A 206 1.78 1.57 -10.37
CA LYS A 206 2.87 0.61 -10.15
C LYS A 206 3.17 0.56 -8.66
N LYS A 207 3.15 -0.64 -8.08
CA LYS A 207 3.50 -0.84 -6.67
C LYS A 207 4.99 -0.59 -6.46
N THR A 208 5.35 0.03 -5.33
CA THR A 208 6.76 0.31 -4.96
C THR A 208 7.29 -0.65 -3.91
N LYS A 209 6.39 -1.30 -3.19
CA LYS A 209 6.67 -2.32 -2.17
C LYS A 209 5.51 -3.32 -2.18
N ARG A 210 5.68 -4.42 -1.44
CA ARG A 210 4.58 -5.37 -1.21
C ARG A 210 3.37 -4.67 -0.62
N ASP A 211 2.21 -5.15 -0.91
CA ASP A 211 0.96 -4.80 -0.26
C ASP A 211 0.75 -5.63 1.02
N TYR A 212 -0.11 -5.13 1.89
CA TYR A 212 -0.46 -5.76 3.16
C TYR A 212 -1.95 -6.05 3.19
N HIS A 213 -2.32 -7.21 3.67
CA HIS A 213 -3.71 -7.55 3.96
C HIS A 213 -3.94 -7.48 5.47
N LEU A 214 -4.84 -6.60 5.90
CA LEU A 214 -5.32 -6.54 7.27
C LEU A 214 -6.70 -7.19 7.33
N PRO A 215 -6.86 -8.36 7.97
CA PRO A 215 -8.15 -8.99 8.18
C PRO A 215 -9.11 -8.08 8.94
N ALA A 216 -10.43 -8.28 8.78
CA ALA A 216 -11.46 -7.48 9.47
C ALA A 216 -11.60 -7.86 10.95
#